data_a0dfb63d9a5e7c3d2470f9324a9a730f
#
_entry.id   a0dfb63d9a5e7c3d2470f9324a9a730f
#
_cell.length_a   1.000
_cell.length_b   1.000
_cell.length_c   1.000
_cell.angle_alpha   90.00
_cell.angle_beta   90.00
_cell.angle_gamma   90.00
#
_symmetry.space_group_name_H-M   'P 1'
#
loop_
_entity.id
_entity.type
_entity.pdbx_description
1 polymer ?
#
loop_
_entity_poly.entity_id
_entity_poly.type
_entity_poly.pdbx_seq_one_letter_code
_entity_poly.pdbx_strand_id
1 'polypeptide(L)'
;MSKAFREAFPTLKLEEELEGLLDTTEVTKISANHEHTHIRIYLRAKRLIFKKNIWKLEKAITDQIFQNRGIQVKIIESFELC
;
A
#
# COMPACT_ATOMS: atom_id res chain seq x y z
N MET A 1 -0.66 16.05 2.17
CA MET A 1 0.56 15.82 1.41
C MET A 1 0.80 14.34 1.19
N SER A 2 1.21 13.96 -0.01
CA SER A 2 1.56 12.57 -0.28
C SER A 2 2.97 12.27 0.22
N LYS A 3 3.20 11.02 0.60
CA LYS A 3 4.52 10.55 1.03
C LYS A 3 4.95 9.39 0.14
N ALA A 4 6.25 9.24 -0.07
CA ALA A 4 6.75 8.05 -0.73
C ALA A 4 6.33 6.81 0.06
N PHE A 5 6.06 5.72 -0.64
CA PHE A 5 5.59 4.50 0.02
C PHE A 5 6.54 4.05 1.13
N ARG A 6 7.85 4.12 0.87
CA ARG A 6 8.85 3.72 1.86
C ARG A 6 8.89 4.60 3.09
N GLU A 7 8.51 5.86 2.95
CA GLU A 7 8.41 6.77 4.09
C GLU A 7 7.19 6.47 4.96
N ALA A 8 6.10 6.05 4.32
CA ALA A 8 4.88 5.69 5.03
C ALA A 8 5.04 4.34 5.76
N PHE A 9 5.79 3.43 5.18
CA PHE A 9 5.97 2.08 5.73
C PHE A 9 7.46 1.70 5.77
N PRO A 10 8.25 2.36 6.62
CA PRO A 10 9.71 2.16 6.61
C PRO A 10 10.16 0.78 7.10
N THR A 11 9.32 0.09 7.85
CA THR A 11 9.66 -1.24 8.39
C THR A 11 9.13 -2.38 7.52
N LEU A 12 8.37 -2.07 6.50
CA LEU A 12 7.78 -3.09 5.64
C LEU A 12 8.84 -3.73 4.75
N LYS A 13 8.94 -5.06 4.81
CA LYS A 13 9.85 -5.82 3.98
C LYS A 13 9.11 -6.45 2.83
N LEU A 14 9.59 -6.21 1.61
CA LEU A 14 8.98 -6.68 0.39
C LEU A 14 10.00 -7.37 -0.50
N GLU A 15 9.49 -8.13 -1.46
CA GLU A 15 10.33 -8.69 -2.51
C GLU A 15 10.98 -7.56 -3.30
N GLU A 16 12.18 -7.81 -3.81
CA GLU A 16 12.93 -6.82 -4.57
C GLU A 16 12.12 -6.24 -5.74
N GLU A 17 11.37 -7.10 -6.43
CA GLU A 17 10.51 -6.68 -7.52
C GLU A 17 9.47 -5.65 -7.08
N LEU A 18 8.86 -5.88 -5.91
CA LEU A 18 7.87 -4.96 -5.37
C LEU A 18 8.50 -3.65 -4.90
N GLU A 19 9.67 -3.74 -4.30
CA GLU A 19 10.39 -2.54 -3.87
C GLU A 19 10.70 -1.61 -5.04
N GLY A 20 11.12 -2.19 -6.17
CA GLY A 20 11.38 -1.42 -7.37
C GLY A 20 10.14 -0.70 -7.91
N LEU A 21 8.99 -1.36 -7.85
CA LEU A 21 7.74 -0.74 -8.25
C LEU A 21 7.33 0.41 -7.34
N LEU A 22 7.64 0.30 -6.07
CA LEU A 22 7.25 1.28 -5.08
C LEU A 22 8.10 2.54 -5.07
N ASP A 23 9.24 2.53 -5.74
CA ASP A 23 10.08 3.72 -5.85
C ASP A 23 9.37 4.86 -6.58
N THR A 24 8.38 4.56 -7.42
CA THR A 24 7.60 5.55 -8.16
C THR A 24 6.19 5.70 -7.62
N THR A 25 5.90 5.12 -6.47
CA THR A 25 4.56 5.10 -5.89
C THR A 25 4.51 5.94 -4.63
N GLU A 26 3.46 6.73 -4.48
CA GLU A 26 3.25 7.57 -3.32
C GLU A 26 1.96 7.19 -2.60
N VAL A 27 1.97 7.30 -1.28
CA VAL A 27 0.77 7.15 -0.46
C VAL A 27 0.12 8.52 -0.34
N THR A 28 -1.07 8.68 -0.90
CA THR A 28 -1.77 9.95 -0.88
C THR A 28 -2.70 10.09 0.32
N LYS A 29 -3.23 8.97 0.81
CA LYS A 29 -4.15 8.99 1.94
C LYS A 29 -4.21 7.60 2.56
N ILE A 30 -4.39 7.55 3.87
CA ILE A 30 -4.71 6.34 4.59
C ILE A 30 -6.00 6.61 5.36
N SER A 31 -6.99 5.74 5.17
CA SER A 31 -8.29 5.88 5.81
C SER A 31 -8.62 4.61 6.57
N ALA A 32 -9.31 4.75 7.69
CA ALA A 32 -9.77 3.61 8.47
C ALA A 32 -11.23 3.81 8.83
N ASN A 33 -11.97 2.70 8.95
CA ASN A 33 -13.35 2.78 9.42
C ASN A 33 -13.37 3.10 10.92
N HIS A 34 -14.55 3.39 11.45
CA HIS A 34 -14.73 3.77 12.86
C HIS A 34 -14.18 2.71 13.83
N GLU A 35 -14.34 1.45 13.48
CA GLU A 35 -13.89 0.33 14.31
C GLU A 35 -12.43 -0.05 14.11
N HIS A 36 -11.76 0.56 13.14
CA HIS A 36 -10.37 0.26 12.76
C HIS A 36 -10.16 -1.20 12.32
N THR A 37 -11.20 -1.81 11.73
CA THR A 37 -11.13 -3.17 11.21
C THR A 37 -10.89 -3.21 9.70
N HIS A 38 -11.13 -2.10 9.01
CA HIS A 38 -10.93 -1.98 7.58
C HIS A 38 -10.07 -0.75 7.30
N ILE A 39 -8.94 -0.96 6.66
CA ILE A 39 -8.03 0.12 6.33
C ILE A 39 -7.91 0.23 4.82
N ARG A 40 -8.02 1.45 4.31
CA ARG A 40 -7.84 1.75 2.90
C ARG A 40 -6.60 2.59 2.72
N ILE A 41 -5.74 2.15 1.83
CA ILE A 41 -4.51 2.86 1.51
C ILE A 41 -4.61 3.33 0.06
N TYR A 42 -4.58 4.65 -0.13
CA TYR A 42 -4.69 5.25 -1.45
C TYR A 42 -3.30 5.51 -1.98
N LEU A 43 -2.99 4.91 -3.12
CA LEU A 43 -1.70 5.05 -3.77
C LEU A 43 -1.85 5.80 -5.09
N ARG A 44 -0.84 6.58 -5.40
CA ARG A 44 -0.71 7.20 -6.71
C ARG A 44 0.57 6.69 -7.35
N ALA A 45 0.44 6.07 -8.50
CA ALA A 45 1.56 5.48 -9.21
C ALA A 45 1.71 6.12 -10.60
N LYS A 46 2.93 6.21 -11.06
CA LYS A 46 3.23 6.66 -12.41
C LYS A 46 3.22 5.52 -13.41
N ARG A 47 3.17 4.29 -12.92
CA ARG A 47 3.16 3.08 -13.74
C ARG A 47 1.99 2.20 -13.34
N LEU A 48 1.54 1.38 -14.28
CA LEU A 48 0.53 0.38 -14.00
C LEU A 48 1.07 -0.66 -13.03
N ILE A 49 0.33 -0.87 -11.94
CA ILE A 49 0.66 -1.92 -10.98
C ILE A 49 -0.33 -3.06 -11.20
N PHE A 50 0.17 -4.27 -11.46
CA PHE A 50 -0.69 -5.41 -11.66
C PHE A 50 -1.44 -5.78 -10.38
N LYS A 51 -2.66 -6.26 -10.52
CA LYS A 51 -3.48 -6.65 -9.37
C LYS A 51 -2.79 -7.66 -8.46
N LYS A 52 -2.03 -8.60 -9.03
CA LYS A 52 -1.29 -9.57 -8.23
C LYS A 52 -0.28 -8.91 -7.30
N ASN A 53 0.34 -7.81 -7.76
CA ASN A 53 1.28 -7.06 -6.94
C ASN A 53 0.56 -6.27 -5.86
N ILE A 54 -0.59 -5.70 -6.18
CA ILE A 54 -1.45 -5.03 -5.20
C ILE A 54 -1.87 -6.01 -4.12
N TRP A 55 -2.29 -7.21 -4.51
CA TRP A 55 -2.67 -8.24 -3.56
C TRP A 55 -1.51 -8.67 -2.65
N LYS A 56 -0.31 -8.80 -3.21
CA LYS A 56 0.88 -9.10 -2.42
C LYS A 56 1.20 -8.00 -1.43
N LEU A 57 1.02 -6.74 -1.84
CA LEU A 57 1.22 -5.60 -0.94
C LEU A 57 0.21 -5.60 0.19
N GLU A 58 -1.06 -5.84 -0.11
CA GLU A 58 -2.09 -5.92 0.91
C GLU A 58 -1.77 -7.00 1.94
N LYS A 59 -1.35 -8.16 1.47
CA LYS A 59 -0.99 -9.27 2.33
C LYS A 59 0.23 -8.95 3.19
N ALA A 60 1.26 -8.37 2.59
CA ALA A 60 2.47 -8.00 3.31
C ALA A 60 2.18 -6.98 4.40
N ILE A 61 1.37 -5.97 4.11
CA ILE A 61 0.99 -4.96 5.08
C ILE A 61 0.19 -5.59 6.21
N THR A 62 -0.76 -6.46 5.88
CA THR A 62 -1.57 -7.13 6.88
C THR A 62 -0.71 -8.00 7.80
N ASP A 63 0.21 -8.77 7.23
CA ASP A 63 1.04 -9.68 8.01
C ASP A 63 2.11 -8.98 8.84
N GLN A 64 2.71 -7.92 8.31
CA GLN A 64 3.85 -7.28 8.95
C GLN A 64 3.46 -6.11 9.85
N ILE A 65 2.46 -5.34 9.47
CA ILE A 65 2.07 -4.14 10.23
C ILE A 65 0.94 -4.43 11.18
N PHE A 66 -0.08 -5.14 10.72
CA PHE A 66 -1.26 -5.43 11.54
C PHE A 66 -1.23 -6.81 12.19
N GLN A 67 -0.23 -7.63 11.88
CA GLN A 67 0.02 -8.91 12.55
C GLN A 67 -1.22 -9.81 12.68
N ASN A 68 -2.01 -9.89 11.62
CA ASN A 68 -3.20 -10.75 11.57
C ASN A 68 -4.21 -10.51 12.69
N ARG A 69 -4.42 -9.25 13.03
CA ARG A 69 -5.40 -8.89 14.09
C ARG A 69 -6.83 -8.81 13.58
N GLY A 70 -7.13 -9.46 12.46
CA GLY A 70 -8.45 -9.41 11.87
C GLY A 70 -8.72 -8.13 11.08
N ILE A 71 -7.70 -7.33 10.84
CA ILE A 71 -7.82 -6.08 10.09
C ILE A 71 -7.70 -6.38 8.61
N GLN A 72 -8.64 -5.87 7.81
CA GLN A 72 -8.59 -5.99 6.36
C GLN A 72 -7.96 -4.73 5.77
N VAL A 73 -6.97 -4.94 4.93
CA VAL A 73 -6.28 -3.84 4.23
C VAL A 73 -6.68 -3.89 2.77
N LYS A 74 -7.10 -2.75 2.24
CA LYS A 74 -7.42 -2.61 0.83
C LYS A 74 -6.58 -1.49 0.24
N ILE A 75 -5.92 -1.78 -0.87
CA ILE A 75 -5.14 -0.79 -1.59
C ILE A 75 -5.94 -0.28 -2.78
N ILE A 76 -6.06 1.02 -2.87
CA ILE A 76 -6.76 1.69 -3.97
C ILE A 76 -5.70 2.46 -4.75
N GLU A 77 -5.47 2.04 -5.98
CA GLU A 77 -4.48 2.69 -6.83
C GLU A 77 -5.12 3.71 -7.75
N SER A 78 -4.39 4.78 -8.03
CA SER A 78 -4.77 5.72 -9.07
C SER A 78 -3.57 5.99 -9.96
N PHE A 79 -3.83 6.26 -11.24
CA PHE A 79 -2.80 6.58 -12.19
C PHE A 79 -2.80 8.05 -12.48
N GLU A 80 -1.61 8.59 -12.58
CA GLU A 80 -1.44 9.92 -13.11
C GLU A 80 -1.20 9.78 -14.60
N LEU A 81 -2.24 10.06 -15.39
CA LEU A 81 -2.12 10.09 -16.83
C LEU A 81 -1.64 11.48 -17.25
N CYS A 82 -0.47 11.52 -17.81
CA CYS A 82 0.04 12.77 -18.37
C CYS A 82 -0.45 12.94 -19.80
#